data_2a0d0abb623f71584ddd696710554e3a
#
_entry.id   2a0d0abb623f71584ddd696710554e3a
#
_cell.length_a   1.000
_cell.length_b   1.000
_cell.length_c   1.000
_cell.angle_alpha   90.00
_cell.angle_beta   90.00
_cell.angle_gamma   90.00
#
_symmetry.space_group_name_H-M   'P 1'
#
loop_
_entity.id
_entity.type
_entity.pdbx_description
1 polymer ?
#
loop_
_entity_poly.entity_id
_entity_poly.type
_entity_poly.pdbx_seq_one_letter_code
_entity_poly.pdbx_strand_id
1 'polypeptide(L)'
;QKKDAGKLMGKLRADFGRAFGTKEKQVKAEEEARELAAVTVDMTLPVNRKPLGARHPLPKLMEDVEDFFISMGWQISDGPEVETEWYDFDALNFGPDHPARQMQDTFYVKGNQAKDAAGFVGSNMVLRTQTSSDQVRGLITRGVPLYIACPGRVFRTDELDATHTPVFHQVEALAVDKHLTMADLKGVLDTLAVALFGPEAKTRLRPSYFPFTEPSAELDLWFPDKKGGAGWLEWGGCGMV
;
A
#
# COMPACT_ATOMS: atom_id res chain seq x y z
N GLN A 1 88.39 -32.55 17.86
CA GLN A 1 88.20 -32.01 16.50
C GLN A 1 86.84 -32.29 15.92
N LYS A 2 86.30 -33.56 15.87
CA LYS A 2 84.93 -33.81 15.31
C LYS A 2 83.81 -33.20 16.16
N LYS A 3 83.96 -33.18 17.46
CA LYS A 3 82.97 -32.67 18.43
C LYS A 3 82.88 -31.10 18.34
N ASP A 4 84.04 -30.49 18.13
CA ASP A 4 84.12 -29.02 18.03
C ASP A 4 83.62 -28.51 16.67
N ALA A 5 83.88 -29.24 15.58
CA ALA A 5 83.31 -28.96 14.26
C ALA A 5 81.78 -29.10 14.28
N GLY A 6 81.22 -30.14 15.01
CA GLY A 6 79.78 -30.30 15.15
C GLY A 6 79.09 -29.12 15.90
N LYS A 7 79.75 -28.63 16.97
CA LYS A 7 79.26 -27.43 17.69
C LYS A 7 79.30 -26.18 16.87
N LEU A 8 80.37 -26.01 16.12
CA LEU A 8 80.52 -24.82 15.22
C LEU A 8 79.44 -24.83 14.14
N MET A 9 79.17 -25.96 13.49
CA MET A 9 78.12 -26.13 12.52
C MET A 9 76.72 -25.91 13.07
N GLY A 10 76.47 -26.40 14.33
CA GLY A 10 75.21 -26.14 15.02
C GLY A 10 74.98 -24.66 15.29
N LYS A 11 76.04 -23.96 15.75
CA LYS A 11 75.97 -22.51 15.97
C LYS A 11 75.72 -21.73 14.66
N LEU A 12 76.50 -22.05 13.60
CA LEU A 12 76.29 -21.45 12.30
C LEU A 12 74.87 -21.64 11.75
N ARG A 13 74.32 -22.84 11.86
CA ARG A 13 72.93 -23.07 11.46
C ARG A 13 71.92 -22.24 12.25
N ALA A 14 72.13 -22.12 13.55
CA ALA A 14 71.26 -21.34 14.41
C ALA A 14 71.36 -19.82 14.10
N ASP A 15 72.59 -19.33 13.90
CA ASP A 15 72.83 -17.94 13.56
C ASP A 15 72.27 -17.59 12.15
N PHE A 16 72.50 -18.47 11.19
CA PHE A 16 71.92 -18.32 9.85
C PHE A 16 70.37 -18.35 9.89
N GLY A 17 69.79 -19.32 10.61
CA GLY A 17 68.32 -19.40 10.73
C GLY A 17 67.71 -18.15 11.35
N ARG A 18 68.38 -17.57 12.37
CA ARG A 18 67.95 -16.32 12.99
C ARG A 18 68.04 -15.14 12.01
N ALA A 19 69.17 -15.00 11.33
CA ALA A 19 69.43 -13.95 10.37
C ALA A 19 68.45 -14.02 9.18
N PHE A 20 68.26 -15.23 8.65
CA PHE A 20 67.30 -15.50 7.60
C PHE A 20 65.86 -15.15 8.00
N GLY A 21 65.40 -15.66 9.14
CA GLY A 21 64.04 -15.36 9.61
C GLY A 21 63.82 -13.86 9.89
N THR A 22 64.85 -13.16 10.36
CA THR A 22 64.74 -11.69 10.53
C THR A 22 64.62 -10.98 9.18
N LYS A 23 65.46 -11.39 8.22
CA LYS A 23 65.42 -10.77 6.87
C LYS A 23 64.17 -11.10 6.11
N GLU A 24 63.65 -12.32 6.22
CA GLU A 24 62.39 -12.73 5.65
C GLU A 24 61.21 -11.89 6.17
N LYS A 25 61.13 -11.68 7.49
CA LYS A 25 60.13 -10.78 8.08
C LYS A 25 60.26 -9.36 7.62
N GLN A 26 61.50 -8.87 7.50
CA GLN A 26 61.76 -7.52 7.01
C GLN A 26 61.28 -7.35 5.53
N VAL A 27 61.64 -8.30 4.65
CA VAL A 27 61.22 -8.27 3.24
C VAL A 27 59.72 -8.35 3.11
N LYS A 28 59.03 -9.25 3.86
CA LYS A 28 57.57 -9.30 3.87
C LYS A 28 56.93 -7.98 4.29
N ALA A 29 57.45 -7.35 5.35
CA ALA A 29 56.91 -6.07 5.80
C ALA A 29 57.15 -4.95 4.77
N GLU A 30 58.31 -4.95 4.08
CA GLU A 30 58.60 -4.02 3.00
C GLU A 30 57.71 -4.24 1.78
N GLU A 31 57.39 -5.50 1.43
CA GLU A 31 56.42 -5.85 0.37
C GLU A 31 55.01 -5.43 0.71
N GLU A 32 54.53 -5.75 1.92
CA GLU A 32 53.22 -5.32 2.40
C GLU A 32 53.07 -3.79 2.42
N ALA A 33 54.11 -3.08 2.92
CA ALA A 33 54.12 -1.62 2.91
C ALA A 33 54.10 -1.03 1.48
N ARG A 34 54.78 -1.69 0.55
CA ARG A 34 54.81 -1.30 -0.87
C ARG A 34 53.47 -1.55 -1.56
N GLU A 35 52.84 -2.69 -1.27
CA GLU A 35 51.46 -3.00 -1.75
C GLU A 35 50.43 -2.01 -1.22
N LEU A 36 50.50 -1.71 0.08
CA LEU A 36 49.61 -0.72 0.70
C LEU A 36 49.80 0.68 0.13
N ALA A 37 51.04 1.07 -0.14
CA ALA A 37 51.37 2.39 -0.76
C ALA A 37 50.95 2.47 -2.22
N ALA A 38 50.84 1.33 -2.92
CA ALA A 38 50.39 1.27 -4.32
C ALA A 38 48.83 1.33 -4.43
N VAL A 39 48.11 0.98 -3.35
CA VAL A 39 46.66 1.05 -3.32
C VAL A 39 46.19 2.45 -2.93
N THR A 40 46.03 3.32 -3.90
CA THR A 40 45.39 4.62 -3.70
C THR A 40 43.87 4.45 -3.78
N VAL A 41 43.22 4.46 -2.63
CA VAL A 41 41.76 4.53 -2.55
C VAL A 41 41.37 5.99 -2.50
N ASP A 42 40.67 6.45 -3.53
CA ASP A 42 40.07 7.79 -3.53
C ASP A 42 38.89 7.83 -2.54
N MET A 43 39.14 8.40 -1.38
CA MET A 43 38.13 8.55 -0.31
C MET A 43 37.06 9.61 -0.64
N THR A 44 37.23 10.35 -1.73
CA THR A 44 36.25 11.35 -2.17
C THR A 44 35.18 10.75 -3.07
N LEU A 45 35.43 9.56 -3.63
CA LEU A 45 34.43 8.85 -4.42
C LEU A 45 33.26 8.39 -3.52
N PRO A 46 32.01 8.61 -3.95
CA PRO A 46 30.87 8.14 -3.20
C PRO A 46 30.91 6.62 -3.12
N VAL A 47 31.18 6.09 -1.93
CA VAL A 47 31.07 4.66 -1.64
C VAL A 47 29.66 4.24 -1.94
N ASN A 48 29.47 3.16 -2.72
CA ASN A 48 28.24 2.52 -3.10
C ASN A 48 27.02 2.98 -2.28
N ARG A 49 26.39 4.07 -2.70
CA ARG A 49 25.11 4.48 -2.16
C ARG A 49 24.15 3.37 -2.53
N LYS A 50 23.68 2.63 -1.54
CA LYS A 50 22.49 1.80 -1.75
C LYS A 50 21.44 2.73 -2.36
N PRO A 51 20.91 2.44 -3.56
CA PRO A 51 19.86 3.26 -4.12
C PRO A 51 18.76 3.35 -3.07
N LEU A 52 18.33 4.56 -2.72
CA LEU A 52 17.18 4.74 -1.86
C LEU A 52 16.01 4.05 -2.57
N GLY A 53 15.37 3.12 -1.88
CA GLY A 53 14.17 2.48 -2.40
C GLY A 53 13.11 3.55 -2.68
N ALA A 54 12.37 3.38 -3.77
CA ALA A 54 11.18 4.18 -4.03
C ALA A 54 9.94 3.41 -3.57
N ARG A 55 8.98 4.09 -2.94
CA ARG A 55 7.67 3.53 -2.65
C ARG A 55 6.86 3.43 -3.94
N HIS A 56 6.05 2.40 -4.05
CA HIS A 56 5.09 2.32 -5.15
C HIS A 56 4.08 3.49 -5.08
N PRO A 57 3.67 4.11 -6.20
CA PRO A 57 2.78 5.27 -6.20
C PRO A 57 1.43 5.04 -5.49
N LEU A 58 0.82 3.85 -5.63
CA LEU A 58 -0.47 3.55 -5.00
C LEU A 58 -0.44 3.60 -3.47
N PRO A 59 0.47 2.88 -2.76
CA PRO A 59 0.59 3.04 -1.30
C PRO A 59 0.87 4.47 -0.87
N LYS A 60 1.66 5.22 -1.65
CA LYS A 60 1.91 6.63 -1.34
C LYS A 60 0.64 7.48 -1.43
N LEU A 61 -0.15 7.28 -2.49
CA LEU A 61 -1.44 7.96 -2.65
C LEU A 61 -2.42 7.58 -1.54
N MET A 62 -2.47 6.30 -1.15
CA MET A 62 -3.33 5.85 -0.05
C MET A 62 -2.94 6.53 1.27
N GLU A 63 -1.65 6.60 1.60
CA GLU A 63 -1.15 7.33 2.77
C GLU A 63 -1.54 8.82 2.73
N ASP A 64 -1.42 9.47 1.59
CA ASP A 64 -1.79 10.90 1.45
C ASP A 64 -3.30 11.12 1.68
N VAL A 65 -4.14 10.19 1.24
CA VAL A 65 -5.59 10.24 1.49
C VAL A 65 -5.91 9.94 2.96
N GLU A 66 -5.25 8.97 3.57
CA GLU A 66 -5.41 8.68 5.00
C GLU A 66 -5.00 9.87 5.86
N ASP A 67 -3.85 10.48 5.59
CA ASP A 67 -3.35 11.66 6.29
C ASP A 67 -4.32 12.85 6.15
N PHE A 68 -4.93 13.01 4.97
CA PHE A 68 -5.97 14.02 4.75
C PHE A 68 -7.16 13.81 5.72
N PHE A 69 -7.74 12.62 5.76
CA PHE A 69 -8.88 12.32 6.64
C PHE A 69 -8.51 12.41 8.11
N ILE A 70 -7.34 11.92 8.51
CA ILE A 70 -6.82 12.04 9.88
C ILE A 70 -6.68 13.52 10.28
N SER A 71 -6.19 14.38 9.39
CA SER A 71 -6.05 15.82 9.64
C SER A 71 -7.40 16.53 9.88
N MET A 72 -8.48 15.97 9.34
CA MET A 72 -9.85 16.43 9.58
C MET A 72 -10.50 15.82 10.84
N GLY A 73 -9.78 14.97 11.58
CA GLY A 73 -10.28 14.30 12.78
C GLY A 73 -11.06 13.00 12.49
N TRP A 74 -11.00 12.48 11.29
CA TRP A 74 -11.62 11.20 10.92
C TRP A 74 -10.74 10.03 11.36
N GLN A 75 -11.36 8.87 11.54
CA GLN A 75 -10.68 7.63 11.85
C GLN A 75 -10.50 6.78 10.59
N ILE A 76 -9.37 6.12 10.46
CA ILE A 76 -9.19 5.12 9.43
C ILE A 76 -9.78 3.80 9.91
N SER A 77 -10.58 3.17 9.05
CA SER A 77 -11.20 1.86 9.30
C SER A 77 -10.73 0.90 8.24
N ASP A 78 -10.04 -0.14 8.67
CA ASP A 78 -9.57 -1.23 7.81
C ASP A 78 -10.37 -2.50 8.14
N GLY A 79 -10.72 -3.27 7.13
CA GLY A 79 -11.49 -4.49 7.24
C GLY A 79 -10.97 -5.62 6.38
N PRO A 80 -11.52 -6.83 6.52
CA PRO A 80 -11.05 -8.00 5.79
C PRO A 80 -11.38 -7.91 4.30
N GLU A 81 -10.49 -8.43 3.46
CA GLU A 81 -10.70 -8.53 2.01
C GLU A 81 -11.70 -9.65 1.64
N VAL A 82 -11.85 -10.64 2.51
CA VAL A 82 -12.83 -11.72 2.37
C VAL A 82 -13.99 -11.43 3.31
N GLU A 83 -15.15 -11.17 2.74
CA GLU A 83 -16.36 -10.78 3.45
C GLU A 83 -17.49 -11.78 3.25
N THR A 84 -18.50 -11.70 4.11
CA THR A 84 -19.78 -12.37 3.86
C THR A 84 -20.62 -11.53 2.90
N GLU A 85 -21.46 -12.18 2.10
CA GLU A 85 -22.42 -11.48 1.23
C GLU A 85 -23.27 -10.48 2.00
N TRP A 86 -23.54 -10.75 3.29
CA TRP A 86 -24.32 -9.84 4.11
C TRP A 86 -23.67 -8.46 4.25
N TYR A 87 -22.35 -8.40 4.54
CA TYR A 87 -21.63 -7.13 4.66
C TYR A 87 -21.41 -6.45 3.32
N ASP A 88 -21.22 -7.23 2.26
CA ASP A 88 -20.89 -6.69 0.94
C ASP A 88 -22.14 -6.26 0.15
N PHE A 89 -23.32 -6.84 0.46
CA PHE A 89 -24.55 -6.63 -0.28
C PHE A 89 -25.78 -6.37 0.58
N ASP A 90 -26.21 -7.32 1.43
CA ASP A 90 -27.51 -7.24 2.10
C ASP A 90 -27.63 -6.01 3.00
N ALA A 91 -26.60 -5.73 3.79
CA ALA A 91 -26.55 -4.56 4.68
C ALA A 91 -26.50 -3.22 3.91
N LEU A 92 -26.17 -3.25 2.62
CA LEU A 92 -26.10 -2.12 1.72
C LEU A 92 -27.32 -2.02 0.79
N ASN A 93 -28.41 -2.73 1.13
CA ASN A 93 -29.65 -2.72 0.37
C ASN A 93 -29.55 -3.24 -1.09
N PHE A 94 -28.54 -4.08 -1.39
CA PHE A 94 -28.49 -4.80 -2.65
C PHE A 94 -29.40 -6.03 -2.56
N GLY A 95 -30.48 -6.05 -3.30
CA GLY A 95 -31.41 -7.19 -3.34
C GLY A 95 -30.77 -8.46 -3.91
N PRO A 96 -31.40 -9.64 -3.68
CA PRO A 96 -30.83 -10.92 -4.12
C PRO A 96 -30.69 -11.04 -5.63
N ASP A 97 -31.50 -10.32 -6.40
CA ASP A 97 -31.49 -10.35 -7.86
C ASP A 97 -30.64 -9.22 -8.47
N HIS A 98 -29.91 -8.46 -7.65
CA HIS A 98 -29.10 -7.36 -8.14
C HIS A 98 -27.93 -7.87 -8.99
N PRO A 99 -27.67 -7.29 -10.18
CA PRO A 99 -26.62 -7.77 -11.09
C PRO A 99 -25.23 -7.88 -10.45
N ALA A 100 -24.84 -6.93 -9.58
CA ALA A 100 -23.57 -6.96 -8.89
C ALA A 100 -23.32 -8.22 -8.03
N ARG A 101 -24.37 -8.95 -7.65
CA ARG A 101 -24.26 -10.22 -6.90
C ARG A 101 -24.02 -11.44 -7.82
N GLN A 102 -24.01 -11.26 -9.12
CA GLN A 102 -23.80 -12.37 -10.03
C GLN A 102 -22.33 -12.79 -10.05
N MET A 103 -22.07 -14.08 -10.25
CA MET A 103 -20.71 -14.64 -10.30
C MET A 103 -19.84 -14.06 -11.43
N GLN A 104 -20.45 -13.40 -12.39
CA GLN A 104 -19.73 -12.70 -13.46
C GLN A 104 -19.15 -11.34 -13.02
N ASP A 105 -19.62 -10.79 -11.88
CA ASP A 105 -19.19 -9.49 -11.37
C ASP A 105 -18.50 -9.58 -10.00
N THR A 106 -18.64 -10.74 -9.29
CA THR A 106 -18.13 -10.96 -7.94
C THR A 106 -17.35 -12.27 -7.83
N PHE A 107 -16.20 -12.23 -7.17
CA PHE A 107 -15.42 -13.42 -6.84
C PHE A 107 -15.96 -14.11 -5.60
N TYR A 108 -16.55 -15.27 -5.78
CA TYR A 108 -17.01 -16.14 -4.69
C TYR A 108 -15.88 -17.08 -4.25
N VAL A 109 -15.62 -17.12 -2.93
CA VAL A 109 -14.62 -18.01 -2.36
C VAL A 109 -15.19 -19.40 -2.22
N LYS A 110 -14.56 -20.41 -2.84
CA LYS A 110 -14.93 -21.82 -2.60
C LYS A 110 -14.59 -22.18 -1.16
N GLY A 111 -15.57 -22.38 -0.33
CA GLY A 111 -15.39 -22.75 1.06
C GLY A 111 -16.61 -23.44 1.62
N ASN A 112 -16.48 -23.98 2.83
CA ASN A 112 -17.52 -24.69 3.54
C ASN A 112 -18.79 -23.83 3.63
N GLN A 113 -19.77 -24.17 2.82
CA GLN A 113 -21.14 -23.76 3.05
C GLN A 113 -21.62 -24.50 4.30
N ALA A 114 -21.30 -23.99 5.48
CA ALA A 114 -21.88 -24.48 6.70
C ALA A 114 -23.36 -24.10 6.66
N LYS A 115 -24.22 -25.10 6.70
CA LYS A 115 -25.63 -24.86 6.95
C LYS A 115 -25.74 -24.30 8.36
N ASP A 116 -26.45 -23.19 8.50
CA ASP A 116 -26.83 -22.70 9.83
C ASP A 116 -27.80 -23.69 10.52
N ALA A 117 -28.12 -23.45 11.79
CA ALA A 117 -29.02 -24.29 12.57
C ALA A 117 -30.46 -24.35 12.01
N ALA A 118 -30.81 -23.43 11.10
CA ALA A 118 -32.10 -23.40 10.40
C ALA A 118 -32.04 -24.11 9.03
N GLY A 119 -30.88 -24.65 8.63
CA GLY A 119 -30.71 -25.38 7.37
C GLY A 119 -30.47 -24.49 6.17
N PHE A 120 -30.33 -23.15 6.34
CA PHE A 120 -29.90 -22.26 5.31
C PHE A 120 -28.40 -22.46 5.06
N VAL A 121 -28.02 -22.50 3.80
CA VAL A 121 -26.63 -22.42 3.42
C VAL A 121 -26.14 -21.08 3.94
N GLY A 122 -25.10 -21.07 4.78
CA GLY A 122 -24.58 -19.85 5.36
C GLY A 122 -24.20 -18.85 4.27
N SER A 123 -24.18 -17.57 4.63
CA SER A 123 -23.78 -16.50 3.73
C SER A 123 -22.50 -16.90 2.99
N ASN A 124 -22.52 -16.85 1.67
CA ASN A 124 -21.33 -17.13 0.89
C ASN A 124 -20.24 -16.14 1.26
N MET A 125 -19.00 -16.58 1.14
CA MET A 125 -17.85 -15.70 1.28
C MET A 125 -17.47 -15.15 -0.08
N VAL A 126 -17.21 -13.84 -0.15
CA VAL A 126 -16.82 -13.14 -1.36
C VAL A 126 -15.52 -12.38 -1.13
N LEU A 127 -14.77 -12.10 -2.20
CA LEU A 127 -13.80 -11.03 -2.16
C LEU A 127 -14.57 -9.71 -2.26
N ARG A 128 -14.36 -8.79 -1.32
CA ARG A 128 -15.14 -7.54 -1.25
C ARG A 128 -15.09 -6.77 -2.56
N THR A 129 -16.25 -6.36 -3.06
CA THR A 129 -16.38 -5.60 -4.30
C THR A 129 -16.23 -4.09 -4.08
N GLN A 130 -16.28 -3.67 -2.82
CA GLN A 130 -16.22 -2.28 -2.36
C GLN A 130 -15.75 -2.24 -0.90
N THR A 131 -15.29 -1.08 -0.44
CA THR A 131 -14.92 -0.88 0.98
C THR A 131 -16.10 -0.45 1.85
N SER A 132 -17.32 -0.39 1.31
CA SER A 132 -18.56 -0.09 2.05
C SER A 132 -18.85 -1.08 3.17
N SER A 133 -18.39 -2.32 3.08
CA SER A 133 -18.46 -3.31 4.15
C SER A 133 -17.82 -2.82 5.45
N ASP A 134 -16.76 -2.04 5.35
CA ASP A 134 -16.06 -1.46 6.49
C ASP A 134 -16.87 -0.32 7.13
N GLN A 135 -17.66 0.41 6.34
CA GLN A 135 -18.61 1.40 6.85
C GLN A 135 -19.69 0.74 7.69
N VAL A 136 -20.31 -0.35 7.19
CA VAL A 136 -21.27 -1.15 7.94
C VAL A 136 -20.69 -1.66 9.25
N ARG A 137 -19.47 -2.20 9.19
CA ARG A 137 -18.74 -2.70 10.35
C ARG A 137 -18.46 -1.58 11.36
N GLY A 138 -18.06 -0.41 10.87
CA GLY A 138 -17.86 0.79 11.69
C GLY A 138 -19.14 1.22 12.42
N LEU A 139 -20.26 1.28 11.74
CA LEU A 139 -21.56 1.62 12.34
C LEU A 139 -21.97 0.63 13.44
N ILE A 140 -21.81 -0.67 13.19
CA ILE A 140 -22.20 -1.71 14.17
C ILE A 140 -21.31 -1.68 15.40
N THR A 141 -20.00 -1.48 15.22
CA THR A 141 -19.03 -1.63 16.31
C THR A 141 -18.79 -0.35 17.10
N ARG A 142 -18.90 0.82 16.46
CA ARG A 142 -18.58 2.12 17.06
C ARG A 142 -19.80 2.98 17.37
N GLY A 143 -20.93 2.72 16.67
CA GLY A 143 -22.14 3.54 16.79
C GLY A 143 -21.95 4.95 16.21
N VAL A 144 -22.83 5.87 16.62
CA VAL A 144 -22.84 7.25 16.13
C VAL A 144 -22.63 8.23 17.31
N PRO A 145 -22.01 9.41 17.11
CA PRO A 145 -21.51 9.95 15.84
C PRO A 145 -20.31 9.19 15.30
N LEU A 146 -20.14 9.14 13.98
CA LEU A 146 -19.10 8.38 13.32
C LEU A 146 -18.53 9.19 12.15
N TYR A 147 -17.20 9.23 12.06
CA TYR A 147 -16.44 9.81 10.96
C TYR A 147 -15.32 8.85 10.61
N ILE A 148 -15.45 8.09 9.53
CA ILE A 148 -14.47 7.08 9.12
C ILE A 148 -14.15 7.18 7.63
N ALA A 149 -12.90 6.89 7.30
CA ALA A 149 -12.46 6.60 5.94
C ALA A 149 -11.98 5.16 5.87
N CYS A 150 -12.37 4.47 4.81
CA CYS A 150 -12.18 3.03 4.59
C CYS A 150 -11.36 2.83 3.32
N PRO A 151 -10.01 2.97 3.38
CA PRO A 151 -9.14 2.67 2.27
C PRO A 151 -8.95 1.16 2.15
N GLY A 152 -8.82 0.63 0.93
CA GLY A 152 -8.53 -0.78 0.77
C GLY A 152 -8.51 -1.29 -0.67
N ARG A 153 -8.06 -2.53 -0.82
CA ARG A 153 -8.18 -3.26 -2.09
C ARG A 153 -9.58 -3.83 -2.22
N VAL A 154 -10.07 -3.82 -3.45
CA VAL A 154 -11.36 -4.37 -3.85
C VAL A 154 -11.20 -5.22 -5.09
N PHE A 155 -12.17 -6.09 -5.35
CA PHE A 155 -12.05 -7.15 -6.33
C PHE A 155 -13.33 -7.24 -7.16
N ARG A 156 -13.18 -7.21 -8.50
CA ARG A 156 -14.29 -7.40 -9.42
C ARG A 156 -13.84 -8.32 -10.55
N THR A 157 -14.75 -9.10 -11.12
CA THR A 157 -14.42 -10.04 -12.19
C THR A 157 -14.30 -9.38 -13.57
N ASP A 158 -14.02 -8.08 -13.59
CA ASP A 158 -13.81 -7.33 -14.82
C ASP A 158 -12.66 -7.92 -15.65
N GLU A 159 -12.82 -7.92 -16.96
CA GLU A 159 -11.73 -8.24 -17.86
C GLU A 159 -10.64 -7.17 -17.80
N LEU A 160 -9.38 -7.61 -17.84
CA LEU A 160 -8.24 -6.70 -17.84
C LEU A 160 -8.15 -5.96 -19.19
N ASP A 161 -8.41 -4.65 -19.16
CA ASP A 161 -8.26 -3.76 -20.31
C ASP A 161 -7.48 -2.48 -19.95
N ALA A 162 -7.58 -1.44 -20.77
CA ALA A 162 -6.89 -0.17 -20.55
C ALA A 162 -7.44 0.63 -19.34
N THR A 163 -8.65 0.33 -18.88
CA THR A 163 -9.40 1.08 -17.86
C THR A 163 -9.88 0.23 -16.70
N HIS A 164 -9.88 -1.10 -16.84
CA HIS A 164 -10.35 -2.04 -15.85
C HIS A 164 -9.26 -3.02 -15.43
N THR A 165 -9.25 -3.34 -14.15
CA THR A 165 -8.40 -4.39 -13.56
C THR A 165 -9.20 -5.12 -12.49
N PRO A 166 -9.09 -6.45 -12.39
CA PRO A 166 -9.85 -7.23 -11.41
C PRO A 166 -9.48 -6.92 -9.96
N VAL A 167 -8.36 -6.25 -9.73
CA VAL A 167 -7.90 -5.82 -8.41
C VAL A 167 -7.55 -4.35 -8.47
N PHE A 168 -8.22 -3.52 -7.68
CA PHE A 168 -7.92 -2.10 -7.61
C PHE A 168 -8.08 -1.56 -6.18
N HIS A 169 -7.71 -0.31 -5.97
CA HIS A 169 -7.82 0.34 -4.67
C HIS A 169 -8.98 1.33 -4.69
N GLN A 170 -9.72 1.34 -3.60
CA GLN A 170 -10.84 2.24 -3.37
C GLN A 170 -10.69 2.89 -2.00
N VAL A 171 -11.18 4.10 -1.88
CA VAL A 171 -11.35 4.79 -0.59
C VAL A 171 -12.79 5.21 -0.51
N GLU A 172 -13.47 4.78 0.53
CA GLU A 172 -14.78 5.29 0.88
C GLU A 172 -14.73 6.03 2.20
N ALA A 173 -15.66 6.93 2.41
CA ALA A 173 -15.75 7.70 3.63
C ALA A 173 -17.20 7.82 4.06
N LEU A 174 -17.45 7.69 5.36
CA LEU A 174 -18.77 7.81 5.98
C LEU A 174 -18.72 8.76 7.17
N ALA A 175 -19.60 9.76 7.15
CA ALA A 175 -19.88 10.61 8.29
C ALA A 175 -21.33 10.46 8.71
N VAL A 176 -21.57 10.17 9.98
CA VAL A 176 -22.91 10.09 10.56
C VAL A 176 -22.95 10.96 11.80
N ASP A 177 -23.66 12.06 11.71
CA ASP A 177 -23.85 13.01 12.80
C ASP A 177 -25.11 13.84 12.58
N LYS A 178 -25.48 14.65 13.58
CA LYS A 178 -26.63 15.56 13.50
C LYS A 178 -26.32 16.73 12.56
N HIS A 179 -27.34 17.09 11.77
CA HIS A 179 -27.32 18.28 10.91
C HIS A 179 -26.34 18.26 9.72
N LEU A 180 -25.80 17.08 9.36
CA LEU A 180 -25.02 16.93 8.14
C LEU A 180 -25.93 17.12 6.91
N THR A 181 -25.39 17.76 5.90
CA THR A 181 -26.09 18.12 4.66
C THR A 181 -25.29 17.74 3.41
N MET A 182 -25.90 17.75 2.24
CA MET A 182 -25.20 17.63 0.97
C MET A 182 -24.12 18.71 0.76
N ALA A 183 -24.27 19.89 1.41
CA ALA A 183 -23.25 20.93 1.34
C ALA A 183 -21.99 20.55 2.11
N ASP A 184 -22.14 19.90 3.27
CA ASP A 184 -21.01 19.37 4.05
C ASP A 184 -20.29 18.27 3.27
N LEU A 185 -21.04 17.33 2.70
CA LEU A 185 -20.49 16.28 1.83
C LEU A 185 -19.69 16.88 0.67
N LYS A 186 -20.28 17.85 -0.05
CA LYS A 186 -19.58 18.51 -1.15
C LYS A 186 -18.34 19.26 -0.67
N GLY A 187 -18.38 19.91 0.49
CA GLY A 187 -17.25 20.61 1.08
C GLY A 187 -16.07 19.68 1.37
N VAL A 188 -16.31 18.51 1.93
CA VAL A 188 -15.28 17.46 2.15
C VAL A 188 -14.68 17.00 0.84
N LEU A 189 -15.52 16.70 -0.17
CA LEU A 189 -15.06 16.23 -1.47
C LEU A 189 -14.27 17.30 -2.24
N ASP A 190 -14.68 18.56 -2.19
CA ASP A 190 -13.94 19.68 -2.80
C ASP A 190 -12.57 19.85 -2.12
N THR A 191 -12.53 19.75 -0.78
CA THR A 191 -11.29 19.87 -0.02
C THR A 191 -10.33 18.72 -0.32
N LEU A 192 -10.84 17.49 -0.42
CA LEU A 192 -10.05 16.33 -0.85
C LEU A 192 -9.50 16.50 -2.26
N ALA A 193 -10.33 16.98 -3.19
CA ALA A 193 -9.89 17.25 -4.56
C ALA A 193 -8.75 18.26 -4.62
N VAL A 194 -8.85 19.35 -3.85
CA VAL A 194 -7.79 20.36 -3.75
C VAL A 194 -6.52 19.78 -3.11
N ALA A 195 -6.66 18.96 -2.08
CA ALA A 195 -5.53 18.33 -1.41
C ALA A 195 -4.75 17.37 -2.33
N LEU A 196 -5.45 16.62 -3.18
CA LEU A 196 -4.83 15.63 -4.06
C LEU A 196 -4.37 16.20 -5.41
N PHE A 197 -5.11 17.15 -5.98
CA PHE A 197 -4.90 17.62 -7.35
C PHE A 197 -4.51 19.12 -7.42
N GLY A 198 -4.37 19.76 -6.27
CA GLY A 198 -3.94 21.15 -6.17
C GLY A 198 -5.08 22.17 -6.22
N PRO A 199 -4.77 23.47 -6.03
CA PRO A 199 -5.75 24.53 -5.78
C PRO A 199 -6.68 24.82 -6.98
N GLU A 200 -6.31 24.41 -8.18
CA GLU A 200 -7.11 24.59 -9.40
C GLU A 200 -8.10 23.44 -9.64
N ALA A 201 -8.14 22.44 -8.77
CA ALA A 201 -9.06 21.32 -8.88
C ALA A 201 -10.52 21.81 -8.84
N LYS A 202 -11.33 21.29 -9.75
CA LYS A 202 -12.75 21.62 -9.84
C LYS A 202 -13.56 20.35 -9.84
N THR A 203 -14.59 20.32 -9.03
CA THR A 203 -15.53 19.19 -8.95
C THR A 203 -16.94 19.63 -9.33
N ARG A 204 -17.76 18.68 -9.71
CA ARG A 204 -19.21 18.85 -9.83
C ARG A 204 -19.92 17.57 -9.41
N LEU A 205 -21.14 17.73 -8.93
CA LEU A 205 -22.05 16.62 -8.65
C LEU A 205 -23.05 16.48 -9.79
N ARG A 206 -23.27 15.26 -10.24
CA ARG A 206 -24.34 14.89 -11.18
C ARG A 206 -25.33 13.97 -10.44
N PRO A 207 -26.65 14.19 -10.52
CA PRO A 207 -27.63 13.26 -9.95
C PRO A 207 -27.40 11.84 -10.46
N SER A 208 -27.46 10.88 -9.55
CA SER A 208 -27.30 9.45 -9.84
C SER A 208 -28.14 8.62 -8.89
N TYR A 209 -28.00 7.31 -8.92
CA TYR A 209 -28.69 6.38 -8.04
C TYR A 209 -27.71 5.36 -7.46
N PHE A 210 -27.78 5.18 -6.14
CA PHE A 210 -27.15 4.07 -5.43
C PHE A 210 -28.16 3.44 -4.43
N PRO A 211 -28.11 2.12 -4.22
CA PRO A 211 -29.14 1.43 -3.41
C PRO A 211 -29.24 1.89 -1.96
N PHE A 212 -28.18 2.51 -1.43
CA PHE A 212 -28.05 2.88 -0.03
C PHE A 212 -27.93 4.39 0.23
N THR A 213 -28.17 5.24 -0.79
CA THR A 213 -28.13 6.71 -0.63
C THR A 213 -29.32 7.39 -1.28
N GLU A 214 -29.83 8.47 -0.63
CA GLU A 214 -30.86 9.36 -1.14
C GLU A 214 -30.73 10.76 -0.50
N PRO A 215 -30.41 11.83 -1.25
CA PRO A 215 -30.10 11.84 -2.69
C PRO A 215 -28.72 11.25 -3.00
N SER A 216 -28.58 10.72 -4.20
CA SER A 216 -27.33 10.17 -4.72
C SER A 216 -26.75 11.05 -5.82
N ALA A 217 -25.46 11.10 -5.92
CA ALA A 217 -24.76 11.84 -6.98
C ALA A 217 -23.44 11.14 -7.39
N GLU A 218 -23.09 11.32 -8.64
CA GLU A 218 -21.73 11.05 -9.13
C GLU A 218 -20.89 12.31 -9.03
N LEU A 219 -19.65 12.15 -8.58
CA LEU A 219 -18.67 13.19 -8.45
C LEU A 219 -17.73 13.17 -9.65
N ASP A 220 -17.71 14.24 -10.41
CA ASP A 220 -16.75 14.45 -11.50
C ASP A 220 -15.65 15.42 -11.09
N LEU A 221 -14.44 15.14 -11.54
CA LEU A 221 -13.27 16.00 -11.45
C LEU A 221 -12.92 16.57 -12.83
N TRP A 222 -12.61 17.85 -12.90
CA TRP A 222 -12.11 18.48 -14.11
C TRP A 222 -10.63 18.15 -14.32
N PHE A 223 -10.31 17.54 -15.44
CA PHE A 223 -8.95 17.18 -15.82
C PHE A 223 -8.50 18.00 -17.03
N PRO A 224 -7.49 18.90 -16.89
CA PRO A 224 -7.06 19.79 -17.97
C PRO A 224 -6.35 19.06 -19.12
N ASP A 225 -5.64 17.95 -18.82
CA ASP A 225 -4.79 17.22 -19.78
C ASP A 225 -5.29 15.82 -20.13
N LYS A 226 -6.60 15.62 -20.19
CA LYS A 226 -7.17 14.34 -20.60
C LYS A 226 -6.78 14.01 -22.05
N LYS A 227 -6.42 12.75 -22.35
CA LYS A 227 -6.28 12.26 -23.74
C LYS A 227 -7.56 12.60 -24.53
N GLY A 228 -7.47 13.49 -25.52
CA GLY A 228 -8.62 14.02 -26.26
C GLY A 228 -9.06 15.44 -25.88
N GLY A 229 -8.29 16.12 -25.03
CA GLY A 229 -8.54 17.48 -24.55
C GLY A 229 -9.06 17.53 -23.11
N ALA A 230 -9.14 18.74 -22.56
CA ALA A 230 -9.67 18.97 -21.22
C ALA A 230 -11.12 18.47 -21.07
N GLY A 231 -11.44 17.86 -19.93
CA GLY A 231 -12.79 17.31 -19.73
C GLY A 231 -13.06 16.83 -18.32
N TRP A 232 -14.32 16.56 -18.08
CA TRP A 232 -14.77 15.94 -16.84
C TRP A 232 -14.45 14.44 -16.83
N LEU A 233 -13.96 13.96 -15.70
CA LEU A 233 -13.70 12.56 -15.40
C LEU A 233 -14.53 12.18 -14.19
N GLU A 234 -15.29 11.09 -14.28
CA GLU A 234 -15.96 10.53 -13.12
C GLU A 234 -14.92 10.07 -12.10
N TRP A 235 -15.04 10.56 -10.87
CA TRP A 235 -14.10 10.27 -9.80
C TRP A 235 -14.69 9.34 -8.74
N GLY A 236 -16.00 9.40 -8.51
CA GLY A 236 -16.66 8.51 -7.59
C GLY A 236 -18.14 8.80 -7.41
N GLY A 237 -18.79 7.96 -6.60
CA GLY A 237 -20.17 8.14 -6.16
C GLY A 237 -20.25 8.72 -4.76
N CYS A 238 -21.32 9.46 -4.47
CA CYS A 238 -21.58 10.00 -3.14
C CYS A 238 -23.09 10.20 -2.91
N GLY A 239 -23.47 10.40 -1.67
CA GLY A 239 -24.88 10.66 -1.31
C GLY A 239 -25.07 10.74 0.19
N MET A 240 -26.33 10.98 0.58
CA MET A 240 -26.75 10.91 1.98
C MET A 240 -27.25 9.50 2.26
N VAL A 241 -26.97 8.98 3.46
CA VAL A 241 -27.36 7.65 3.91
C VAL A 241 -28.58 7.76 4.83
#